data_a3f62eae19277a51e0c69a512064df38
#
_entry.id   a3f62eae19277a51e0c69a512064df38
#
_cell.length_a   1.000
_cell.length_b   1.000
_cell.length_c   1.000
_cell.angle_alpha   90.00
_cell.angle_beta   90.00
_cell.angle_gamma   90.00
#
_symmetry.space_group_name_H-M   'P 1'
#
loop_
_entity.id
_entity.type
_entity.pdbx_description
1 polymer ?
#
loop_
_entity_poly.entity_id
_entity_poly.type
_entity_poly.pdbx_seq_one_letter_code
_entity_poly.pdbx_strand_id
1 'polypeptide(L)'
;MKKLICVMITLVLLLAAVCAASAETIQAKPATIDINRLEGRMVKTDIDYKEGNIMTLTLYESERFDAEAIRAVKAGDIIVTDGDEITIESIDADGPDIIFNKDTENEMLFCDTGNDEFEHVMESDYVPWIRLGTMDVEILEYYPILDAIDPITGDLLEEYAIYRGDRLKELLQNPDAVGFNCKNVDIVYDRNNQPVLMRREFSSAQ
;
A
#
# COMPACT_ATOMS: atom_id res chain seq x y z
N MET A 1 25.76 56.61 -11.99
CA MET A 1 25.98 55.53 -11.00
C MET A 1 24.67 55.01 -10.36
N LYS A 2 23.80 55.83 -9.77
CA LYS A 2 22.54 55.37 -9.13
C LYS A 2 21.61 54.55 -10.04
N LYS A 3 21.48 54.90 -11.34
CA LYS A 3 20.63 54.18 -12.29
C LYS A 3 21.20 52.78 -12.67
N LEU A 4 22.52 52.62 -12.69
CA LEU A 4 23.18 51.35 -13.00
C LEU A 4 23.06 50.37 -11.85
N ILE A 5 23.13 50.84 -10.60
CA ILE A 5 22.96 50.04 -9.39
C ILE A 5 21.52 49.52 -9.30
N CYS A 6 20.52 50.35 -9.64
CA CYS A 6 19.11 49.93 -9.62
C CYS A 6 18.83 48.84 -10.64
N VAL A 7 19.39 48.91 -11.85
CA VAL A 7 19.25 47.90 -12.90
C VAL A 7 19.92 46.57 -12.49
N MET A 8 21.10 46.62 -11.86
CA MET A 8 21.78 45.40 -11.36
C MET A 8 21.00 44.70 -10.24
N ILE A 9 20.43 45.49 -9.30
CA ILE A 9 19.61 44.92 -8.20
C ILE A 9 18.32 44.28 -8.77
N THR A 10 17.69 44.92 -9.74
CA THR A 10 16.49 44.38 -10.39
C THR A 10 16.81 43.09 -11.17
N LEU A 11 17.96 43.01 -11.84
CA LEU A 11 18.40 41.84 -12.57
C LEU A 11 18.73 40.65 -11.63
N VAL A 12 19.38 40.94 -10.49
CA VAL A 12 19.68 39.91 -9.46
C VAL A 12 18.39 39.40 -8.80
N LEU A 13 17.42 40.26 -8.52
CA LEU A 13 16.12 39.88 -8.00
C LEU A 13 15.28 39.09 -9.02
N LEU A 14 15.36 39.42 -10.31
CA LEU A 14 14.72 38.64 -11.38
C LEU A 14 15.41 37.28 -11.58
N LEU A 15 16.75 37.18 -11.50
CA LEU A 15 17.46 35.92 -11.55
C LEU A 15 17.17 35.02 -10.32
N ALA A 16 17.04 35.63 -9.13
CA ALA A 16 16.67 34.91 -7.92
C ALA A 16 15.21 34.38 -7.97
N ALA A 17 14.31 35.11 -8.65
CA ALA A 17 12.92 34.68 -8.84
C ALA A 17 12.76 33.54 -9.89
N VAL A 18 13.72 33.40 -10.82
CA VAL A 18 13.69 32.35 -11.86
C VAL A 18 14.28 31.02 -11.36
N CYS A 19 15.00 31.06 -10.22
CA CYS A 19 15.60 29.84 -9.62
C CYS A 19 14.81 29.23 -8.46
N ALA A 20 13.62 29.73 -8.15
CA ALA A 20 12.68 28.97 -7.32
C ALA A 20 12.02 27.92 -8.22
N ALA A 21 12.72 26.80 -8.46
CA ALA A 21 12.05 25.62 -8.93
C ALA A 21 10.92 25.35 -7.93
N SER A 22 9.68 25.46 -8.37
CA SER A 22 8.55 25.09 -7.51
C SER A 22 8.73 23.63 -7.14
N ALA A 23 8.65 23.33 -5.85
CA ALA A 23 8.61 21.95 -5.39
C ALA A 23 7.48 21.20 -6.14
N GLU A 24 7.80 20.05 -6.68
CA GLU A 24 6.81 19.16 -7.28
C GLU A 24 6.22 18.26 -6.20
N THR A 25 4.94 17.92 -6.33
CA THR A 25 4.28 16.95 -5.46
C THR A 25 4.03 15.68 -6.26
N ILE A 26 4.66 14.60 -5.84
CA ILE A 26 4.55 13.28 -6.44
C ILE A 26 3.54 12.47 -5.61
N GLN A 27 2.54 11.91 -6.26
CA GLN A 27 1.49 11.09 -5.64
C GLN A 27 1.49 9.69 -6.22
N ALA A 28 1.01 8.73 -5.43
CA ALA A 28 0.73 7.40 -5.94
C ALA A 28 -0.24 7.47 -7.12
N LYS A 29 -0.08 6.54 -8.05
CA LYS A 29 -1.02 6.35 -9.16
C LYS A 29 -2.40 6.00 -8.61
N PRO A 30 -3.48 6.41 -9.27
CA PRO A 30 -4.81 5.93 -8.90
C PRO A 30 -4.87 4.40 -8.93
N ALA A 31 -5.63 3.82 -8.01
CA ALA A 31 -5.89 2.39 -8.00
C ALA A 31 -6.39 1.89 -9.37
N THR A 32 -5.88 0.73 -9.78
CA THR A 32 -6.17 0.14 -11.09
C THR A 32 -7.17 -1.01 -11.02
N ILE A 33 -7.36 -1.58 -9.82
CA ILE A 33 -8.27 -2.70 -9.61
C ILE A 33 -9.71 -2.19 -9.53
N ASP A 34 -10.54 -2.64 -10.49
CA ASP A 34 -11.99 -2.41 -10.45
C ASP A 34 -12.65 -3.51 -9.59
N ILE A 35 -13.21 -3.12 -8.44
CA ILE A 35 -13.89 -4.05 -7.52
C ILE A 35 -15.11 -4.76 -8.11
N ASN A 36 -15.60 -4.28 -9.26
CA ASN A 36 -16.69 -4.93 -10.00
C ASN A 36 -16.17 -5.98 -11.01
N ARG A 37 -14.84 -6.14 -11.16
CA ARG A 37 -14.18 -7.02 -12.13
C ARG A 37 -12.96 -7.69 -11.53
N LEU A 38 -13.17 -8.54 -10.55
CA LEU A 38 -12.09 -9.20 -9.79
C LEU A 38 -11.70 -10.58 -10.35
N GLU A 39 -12.38 -11.08 -11.38
CA GLU A 39 -12.12 -12.42 -11.94
C GLU A 39 -10.63 -12.71 -12.16
N GLY A 40 -10.15 -13.77 -11.53
CA GLY A 40 -8.76 -14.25 -11.62
C GLY A 40 -7.71 -13.32 -10.98
N ARG A 41 -8.13 -12.23 -10.33
CA ARG A 41 -7.22 -11.35 -9.58
C ARG A 41 -7.03 -11.85 -8.17
N MET A 42 -5.82 -11.71 -7.66
CA MET A 42 -5.50 -11.85 -6.25
C MET A 42 -5.46 -10.46 -5.63
N VAL A 43 -6.23 -10.25 -4.56
CA VAL A 43 -6.41 -8.93 -3.94
C VAL A 43 -6.20 -9.04 -2.44
N LYS A 44 -5.43 -8.14 -1.87
CA LYS A 44 -5.23 -8.02 -0.42
C LYS A 44 -6.53 -7.56 0.25
N THR A 45 -6.86 -8.20 1.36
CA THR A 45 -8.20 -8.05 1.94
C THR A 45 -8.14 -8.14 3.46
N ASP A 46 -8.95 -7.31 4.13
CA ASP A 46 -9.37 -7.53 5.51
C ASP A 46 -10.73 -8.21 5.52
N ILE A 47 -10.95 -9.10 6.48
CA ILE A 47 -12.19 -9.86 6.63
C ILE A 47 -12.79 -9.59 8.00
N ASP A 48 -14.02 -9.12 8.04
CA ASP A 48 -14.79 -8.88 9.24
C ASP A 48 -16.10 -9.68 9.22
N TYR A 49 -16.50 -10.19 10.38
CA TYR A 49 -17.86 -10.72 10.54
C TYR A 49 -18.88 -9.60 10.53
N LYS A 50 -19.96 -9.76 9.78
CA LYS A 50 -21.06 -8.80 9.76
C LYS A 50 -22.26 -9.28 10.56
N GLU A 51 -23.01 -10.24 10.01
CA GLU A 51 -24.21 -10.82 10.64
C GLU A 51 -24.63 -12.11 9.92
N GLY A 52 -25.37 -12.98 10.60
CA GLY A 52 -25.89 -14.20 9.99
C GLY A 52 -24.79 -15.10 9.42
N ASN A 53 -24.77 -15.26 8.11
CA ASN A 53 -23.72 -15.93 7.35
C ASN A 53 -22.98 -14.95 6.41
N ILE A 54 -22.93 -13.68 6.79
CA ILE A 54 -22.29 -12.64 5.95
C ILE A 54 -21.00 -12.20 6.61
N MET A 55 -19.93 -12.10 5.81
CA MET A 55 -18.69 -11.39 6.14
C MET A 55 -18.53 -10.19 5.20
N THR A 56 -17.89 -9.15 5.69
CA THR A 56 -17.49 -7.98 4.91
C THR A 56 -16.02 -8.11 4.55
N LEU A 57 -15.73 -7.96 3.27
CA LEU A 57 -14.38 -7.90 2.72
C LEU A 57 -14.04 -6.44 2.46
N THR A 58 -12.91 -5.94 3.02
CA THR A 58 -12.35 -4.65 2.65
C THR A 58 -11.13 -4.91 1.76
N LEU A 59 -11.17 -4.41 0.52
CA LEU A 59 -10.18 -4.71 -0.51
C LEU A 59 -9.16 -3.59 -0.61
N TYR A 60 -7.91 -3.97 -0.91
CA TYR A 60 -6.78 -3.04 -1.01
C TYR A 60 -5.91 -3.34 -2.23
N GLU A 61 -5.28 -2.29 -2.74
CA GLU A 61 -4.21 -2.33 -3.74
C GLU A 61 -3.00 -1.58 -3.16
N SER A 62 -1.78 -2.06 -3.35
CA SER A 62 -0.59 -1.34 -2.89
C SER A 62 -0.43 -0.03 -3.64
N GLU A 63 0.10 0.99 -2.97
CA GLU A 63 0.48 2.24 -3.63
C GLU A 63 1.55 1.97 -4.67
N ARG A 64 1.35 2.51 -5.88
CA ARG A 64 2.30 2.45 -6.98
C ARG A 64 2.61 3.84 -7.48
N PHE A 65 3.86 4.07 -7.80
CA PHE A 65 4.35 5.36 -8.28
C PHE A 65 4.90 5.20 -9.69
N ASP A 66 4.73 6.23 -10.50
CA ASP A 66 5.31 6.26 -11.84
C ASP A 66 6.84 6.31 -11.76
N ALA A 67 7.52 5.44 -12.51
CA ALA A 67 8.98 5.31 -12.43
C ALA A 67 9.70 6.55 -12.94
N GLU A 68 9.16 7.23 -13.96
CA GLU A 68 9.76 8.47 -14.48
C GLU A 68 9.62 9.58 -13.44
N ALA A 69 8.45 9.70 -12.78
CA ALA A 69 8.23 10.68 -11.73
C ALA A 69 9.17 10.46 -10.52
N ILE A 70 9.30 9.22 -10.04
CA ILE A 70 10.19 8.89 -8.89
C ILE A 70 11.66 9.16 -9.23
N ARG A 71 12.12 8.80 -10.43
CA ARG A 71 13.50 9.06 -10.86
C ARG A 71 13.80 10.53 -11.12
N ALA A 72 12.78 11.36 -11.34
CA ALA A 72 12.90 12.79 -11.55
C ALA A 72 12.88 13.62 -10.25
N VAL A 73 12.57 13.02 -9.10
CA VAL A 73 12.49 13.66 -7.78
C VAL A 73 13.79 14.39 -7.44
N LYS A 74 13.66 15.56 -6.81
CA LYS A 74 14.77 16.41 -6.35
C LYS A 74 14.58 16.78 -4.89
N ALA A 75 15.66 17.19 -4.25
CA ALA A 75 15.59 17.77 -2.93
C ALA A 75 14.68 19.03 -2.95
N GLY A 76 13.75 19.08 -2.04
CA GLY A 76 12.69 20.08 -1.93
C GLY A 76 11.35 19.65 -2.50
N ASP A 77 11.28 18.57 -3.29
CA ASP A 77 10.02 18.00 -3.75
C ASP A 77 9.29 17.28 -2.59
N ILE A 78 8.01 16.98 -2.79
CA ILE A 78 7.15 16.31 -1.80
C ILE A 78 6.67 15.00 -2.39
N ILE A 79 6.80 13.91 -1.63
CA ILE A 79 6.14 12.64 -1.95
C ILE A 79 4.97 12.45 -0.97
N VAL A 80 3.80 12.08 -1.52
CA VAL A 80 2.60 11.74 -0.73
C VAL A 80 2.45 10.22 -0.74
N THR A 81 2.57 9.61 0.43
CA THR A 81 2.49 8.15 0.62
C THR A 81 1.89 7.83 1.98
N ASP A 82 1.09 6.78 2.08
CA ASP A 82 0.30 6.40 3.27
C ASP A 82 -0.55 7.55 3.85
N GLY A 83 -0.90 8.52 3.02
CA GLY A 83 -1.65 9.72 3.40
C GLY A 83 -0.80 10.87 3.95
N ASP A 84 0.51 10.71 4.09
CA ASP A 84 1.44 11.71 4.61
C ASP A 84 2.19 12.44 3.48
N GLU A 85 2.46 13.73 3.68
CA GLU A 85 3.28 14.56 2.80
C GLU A 85 4.72 14.62 3.35
N ILE A 86 5.67 14.03 2.62
CA ILE A 86 7.07 13.94 3.03
C ILE A 86 7.93 14.77 2.11
N THR A 87 8.62 15.78 2.66
CA THR A 87 9.59 16.60 1.91
C THR A 87 10.89 15.83 1.72
N ILE A 88 11.40 15.83 0.49
CA ILE A 88 12.65 15.15 0.15
C ILE A 88 13.84 16.06 0.46
N GLU A 89 14.70 15.59 1.35
CA GLU A 89 15.93 16.27 1.76
C GLU A 89 17.17 15.69 1.08
N SER A 90 17.19 14.35 0.91
CA SER A 90 18.31 13.63 0.30
C SER A 90 17.83 12.47 -0.56
N ILE A 91 18.65 12.06 -1.52
CA ILE A 91 18.36 11.00 -2.49
C ILE A 91 19.60 10.12 -2.59
N ASP A 92 19.43 8.82 -2.35
CA ASP A 92 20.43 7.78 -2.56
C ASP A 92 19.89 6.78 -3.59
N ALA A 93 20.45 6.80 -4.80
CA ALA A 93 19.98 6.02 -5.96
C ALA A 93 21.14 5.16 -6.48
N ASP A 94 21.66 4.28 -5.62
CA ASP A 94 22.70 3.33 -6.00
C ASP A 94 22.07 1.96 -6.31
N GLY A 95 21.72 1.77 -7.58
CA GLY A 95 21.08 0.55 -8.06
C GLY A 95 19.69 0.76 -8.64
N PRO A 96 18.83 -0.30 -8.67
CA PRO A 96 17.45 -0.20 -9.18
C PRO A 96 16.53 0.54 -8.21
N ASP A 97 16.80 0.43 -6.91
CA ASP A 97 15.99 1.01 -5.85
C ASP A 97 16.47 2.42 -5.48
N ILE A 98 15.58 3.22 -4.88
CA ILE A 98 15.88 4.59 -4.48
C ILE A 98 15.52 4.77 -3.01
N ILE A 99 16.45 5.32 -2.23
CA ILE A 99 16.23 5.69 -0.83
C ILE A 99 16.14 7.21 -0.75
N PHE A 100 15.02 7.72 -0.29
CA PHE A 100 14.85 9.13 0.05
C PHE A 100 15.04 9.34 1.54
N ASN A 101 15.61 10.48 1.93
CA ASN A 101 15.82 10.89 3.31
C ASN A 101 16.58 9.87 4.17
N LYS A 102 17.56 9.20 3.58
CA LYS A 102 18.37 8.15 4.23
C LYS A 102 18.90 8.59 5.59
N ASP A 103 18.88 7.67 6.55
CA ASP A 103 19.31 7.85 7.94
C ASP A 103 18.50 8.90 8.73
N THR A 104 17.25 9.21 8.31
CA THR A 104 16.31 10.08 9.03
C THR A 104 15.05 9.34 9.46
N GLU A 105 14.22 9.97 10.29
CA GLU A 105 12.90 9.43 10.68
C GLU A 105 11.90 9.35 9.50
N ASN A 106 12.20 10.06 8.40
CA ASN A 106 11.40 10.09 7.18
C ASN A 106 12.08 9.31 6.03
N GLU A 107 12.90 8.33 6.36
CA GLU A 107 13.52 7.46 5.36
C GLU A 107 12.46 6.67 4.60
N MET A 108 12.56 6.65 3.27
CA MET A 108 11.66 5.91 2.39
C MET A 108 12.45 5.09 1.39
N LEU A 109 12.19 3.80 1.30
CA LEU A 109 12.72 2.90 0.29
C LEU A 109 11.71 2.72 -0.84
N PHE A 110 12.08 3.04 -2.05
CA PHE A 110 11.30 2.79 -3.25
C PHE A 110 11.95 1.68 -4.08
N CYS A 111 11.26 0.54 -4.20
CA CYS A 111 11.71 -0.62 -4.95
C CYS A 111 11.14 -0.62 -6.37
N ASP A 112 12.01 -0.82 -7.38
CA ASP A 112 11.59 -0.96 -8.79
C ASP A 112 10.84 -2.30 -8.97
N THR A 113 9.57 -2.23 -9.38
CA THR A 113 8.74 -3.42 -9.61
C THR A 113 8.99 -4.09 -10.96
N GLY A 114 9.81 -3.47 -11.83
CA GLY A 114 10.10 -3.94 -13.19
C GLY A 114 9.01 -3.67 -14.23
N ASN A 115 7.98 -2.88 -13.88
CA ASN A 115 6.84 -2.55 -14.74
C ASN A 115 6.67 -1.04 -14.98
N ASP A 116 7.77 -0.30 -15.04
CA ASP A 116 7.80 1.16 -15.07
C ASP A 116 7.09 1.80 -13.85
N GLU A 117 7.14 1.12 -12.72
CA GLU A 117 6.54 1.51 -11.45
C GLU A 117 7.49 1.25 -10.29
N PHE A 118 7.39 2.10 -9.27
CA PHE A 118 7.98 1.89 -7.96
C PHE A 118 6.91 1.58 -6.92
N GLU A 119 7.28 0.79 -5.94
CA GLU A 119 6.53 0.54 -4.72
C GLU A 119 7.29 1.09 -3.52
N HIS A 120 6.63 1.87 -2.68
CA HIS A 120 7.21 2.28 -1.41
C HIS A 120 7.18 1.10 -0.43
N VAL A 121 8.34 0.74 0.12
CA VAL A 121 8.49 -0.33 1.11
C VAL A 121 8.92 0.30 2.43
N MET A 122 8.07 0.15 3.44
CA MET A 122 8.34 0.63 4.81
C MET A 122 9.10 -0.42 5.62
N GLU A 123 9.44 -0.10 6.86
CA GLU A 123 10.03 -1.06 7.80
C GLU A 123 9.19 -2.36 7.88
N SER A 124 9.88 -3.49 8.04
CA SER A 124 9.26 -4.83 8.12
C SER A 124 8.50 -5.28 6.87
N ASP A 125 8.92 -4.84 5.67
CA ASP A 125 8.30 -5.17 4.39
C ASP A 125 6.82 -4.73 4.26
N TYR A 126 6.37 -3.81 5.11
CA TYR A 126 5.05 -3.18 4.98
C TYR A 126 5.05 -2.26 3.75
N VAL A 127 3.96 -2.30 2.99
CA VAL A 127 3.70 -1.37 1.88
C VAL A 127 2.44 -0.56 2.16
N PRO A 128 2.39 0.72 1.78
CA PRO A 128 1.18 1.53 1.86
C PRO A 128 0.07 0.98 0.97
N TRP A 129 -1.19 1.10 1.43
CA TRP A 129 -2.34 0.49 0.78
C TRP A 129 -3.43 1.50 0.44
N ILE A 130 -3.88 1.47 -0.80
CA ILE A 130 -5.07 2.18 -1.26
C ILE A 130 -6.30 1.31 -0.98
N ARG A 131 -7.24 1.82 -0.19
CA ARG A 131 -8.51 1.15 0.02
C ARG A 131 -9.39 1.28 -1.24
N LEU A 132 -9.73 0.15 -1.85
CA LEU A 132 -10.55 0.07 -3.06
C LEU A 132 -12.05 0.18 -2.74
N GLY A 133 -12.47 -0.42 -1.63
CA GLY A 133 -13.86 -0.46 -1.20
C GLY A 133 -14.17 -1.67 -0.34
N THR A 134 -15.46 -1.92 -0.14
CA THR A 134 -15.96 -3.07 0.62
C THR A 134 -16.99 -3.83 -0.18
N MET A 135 -17.08 -5.14 0.09
CA MET A 135 -18.14 -6.00 -0.41
C MET A 135 -18.59 -7.00 0.65
N ASP A 136 -19.87 -7.30 0.67
CA ASP A 136 -20.42 -8.34 1.53
C ASP A 136 -20.50 -9.65 0.75
N VAL A 137 -20.05 -10.74 1.37
CA VAL A 137 -20.09 -12.07 0.78
C VAL A 137 -20.63 -13.09 1.78
N GLU A 138 -21.25 -14.14 1.27
CA GLU A 138 -21.76 -15.22 2.09
C GLU A 138 -20.65 -16.17 2.51
N ILE A 139 -20.63 -16.59 3.79
CA ILE A 139 -19.74 -17.60 4.31
C ILE A 139 -20.26 -18.99 3.86
N LEU A 140 -19.55 -19.63 2.93
CA LEU A 140 -19.97 -20.87 2.31
C LEU A 140 -19.01 -22.02 2.65
N GLU A 141 -19.56 -23.26 2.70
CA GLU A 141 -18.79 -24.47 3.01
C GLU A 141 -17.68 -24.79 1.98
N TYR A 142 -17.84 -24.36 0.74
CA TYR A 142 -16.90 -24.64 -0.33
C TYR A 142 -15.88 -23.52 -0.62
N TYR A 143 -15.91 -22.43 0.16
CA TYR A 143 -14.89 -21.38 0.09
C TYR A 143 -14.03 -21.35 1.35
N PRO A 144 -12.93 -22.12 1.37
CA PRO A 144 -12.07 -22.18 2.54
C PRO A 144 -11.17 -20.95 2.67
N ILE A 145 -10.86 -20.58 3.91
CA ILE A 145 -9.64 -19.84 4.24
C ILE A 145 -8.56 -20.86 4.59
N LEU A 146 -7.43 -20.75 3.90
CA LEU A 146 -6.18 -21.41 4.24
C LEU A 146 -5.40 -20.45 5.14
N ASP A 147 -5.14 -20.85 6.36
CA ASP A 147 -4.56 -20.01 7.38
C ASP A 147 -3.19 -20.51 7.80
N ALA A 148 -2.14 -19.70 7.56
CA ALA A 148 -0.79 -20.00 7.98
C ALA A 148 -0.54 -19.69 9.46
N ILE A 149 -1.50 -19.03 10.14
CA ILE A 149 -1.34 -18.52 11.50
C ILE A 149 -2.30 -19.24 12.44
N ASP A 150 -1.82 -19.61 13.63
CA ASP A 150 -2.71 -20.03 14.71
C ASP A 150 -3.61 -18.87 15.11
N PRO A 151 -4.95 -19.01 15.01
CA PRO A 151 -5.86 -17.87 15.21
C PRO A 151 -5.96 -17.42 16.68
N ILE A 152 -5.40 -18.16 17.62
CA ILE A 152 -5.43 -17.82 19.05
C ILE A 152 -4.09 -17.25 19.52
N THR A 153 -2.97 -17.87 19.12
CA THR A 153 -1.63 -17.44 19.57
C THR A 153 -0.96 -16.48 18.63
N GLY A 154 -1.36 -16.44 17.35
CA GLY A 154 -0.70 -15.65 16.30
C GLY A 154 0.57 -16.31 15.75
N ASP A 155 0.93 -17.49 16.23
CA ASP A 155 2.14 -18.18 15.79
C ASP A 155 2.00 -18.76 14.39
N LEU A 156 3.11 -18.87 13.67
CA LEU A 156 3.18 -19.52 12.37
C LEU A 156 2.92 -21.02 12.53
N LEU A 157 2.02 -21.56 11.73
CA LEU A 157 1.71 -22.99 11.68
C LEU A 157 2.68 -23.72 10.72
N GLU A 158 3.00 -24.98 11.04
CA GLU A 158 3.78 -25.86 10.14
C GLU A 158 3.00 -26.22 8.88
N GLU A 159 1.65 -26.33 8.99
CA GLU A 159 0.74 -26.60 7.87
C GLU A 159 -0.47 -25.63 7.96
N TYR A 160 -1.04 -25.27 6.83
CA TYR A 160 -2.22 -24.41 6.79
C TYR A 160 -3.40 -25.06 7.54
N ALA A 161 -3.99 -24.32 8.47
CA ALA A 161 -5.32 -24.64 8.97
C ALA A 161 -6.38 -24.30 7.91
N ILE A 162 -7.49 -25.04 7.91
CA ILE A 162 -8.58 -24.83 6.94
C ILE A 162 -9.86 -24.50 7.68
N TYR A 163 -10.39 -23.29 7.45
CA TYR A 163 -11.64 -22.82 8.01
C TYR A 163 -12.68 -22.61 6.90
N ARG A 164 -13.91 -23.08 7.11
CA ARG A 164 -15.03 -22.94 6.18
C ARG A 164 -16.36 -22.98 6.93
N GLY A 165 -17.44 -22.50 6.31
CA GLY A 165 -18.79 -22.57 6.85
C GLY A 165 -18.89 -22.09 8.30
N ASP A 166 -19.55 -22.89 9.13
CA ASP A 166 -19.76 -22.56 10.55
C ASP A 166 -18.45 -22.39 11.33
N ARG A 167 -17.41 -23.19 11.01
CA ARG A 167 -16.12 -23.05 11.68
C ARG A 167 -15.42 -21.71 11.37
N LEU A 168 -15.51 -21.21 10.13
CA LEU A 168 -15.02 -19.90 9.78
C LEU A 168 -15.82 -18.80 10.49
N LYS A 169 -17.13 -18.96 10.52
CA LYS A 169 -18.03 -18.03 11.22
C LYS A 169 -17.71 -17.93 12.71
N GLU A 170 -17.54 -19.06 13.39
CA GLU A 170 -17.15 -19.10 14.80
C GLU A 170 -15.82 -18.40 15.04
N LEU A 171 -14.85 -18.59 14.15
CA LEU A 171 -13.55 -17.92 14.22
C LEU A 171 -13.66 -16.40 14.06
N LEU A 172 -14.42 -15.94 13.07
CA LEU A 172 -14.63 -14.50 12.82
C LEU A 172 -15.41 -13.81 13.96
N GLN A 173 -16.19 -14.56 14.74
CA GLN A 173 -16.94 -14.05 15.89
C GLN A 173 -16.14 -14.10 17.20
N ASN A 174 -15.01 -14.80 17.23
CA ASN A 174 -14.23 -14.96 18.44
C ASN A 174 -13.39 -13.70 18.72
N PRO A 175 -13.67 -12.96 19.81
CA PRO A 175 -12.94 -11.75 20.14
C PRO A 175 -11.49 -11.99 20.59
N ASP A 176 -11.16 -13.23 20.95
CA ASP A 176 -9.80 -13.62 21.35
C ASP A 176 -8.98 -14.13 20.16
N ALA A 177 -9.59 -14.24 18.98
CA ALA A 177 -8.87 -14.66 17.79
C ALA A 177 -8.07 -13.50 17.19
N VAL A 178 -6.89 -13.83 16.65
CA VAL A 178 -6.13 -12.94 15.80
C VAL A 178 -6.97 -12.64 14.54
N GLY A 179 -7.38 -11.39 14.38
CA GLY A 179 -8.27 -10.96 13.31
C GLY A 179 -7.65 -11.10 11.92
N PHE A 180 -8.50 -11.01 10.91
CA PHE A 180 -8.10 -11.01 9.49
C PHE A 180 -8.07 -9.58 8.94
N ASN A 181 -7.47 -8.64 9.68
CA ASN A 181 -7.57 -7.20 9.44
C ASN A 181 -6.19 -6.50 9.29
N CYS A 182 -5.15 -7.27 8.98
CA CYS A 182 -3.78 -6.76 8.79
C CYS A 182 -3.36 -6.75 7.31
N LYS A 183 -4.32 -6.78 6.36
CA LYS A 183 -4.08 -6.84 4.91
C LYS A 183 -3.18 -8.02 4.50
N ASN A 184 -3.21 -9.09 5.29
CA ASN A 184 -2.41 -10.30 5.08
C ASN A 184 -3.22 -11.47 4.49
N VAL A 185 -4.49 -11.22 4.12
CA VAL A 185 -5.32 -12.20 3.42
C VAL A 185 -5.33 -11.91 1.93
N ASP A 186 -4.89 -12.89 1.15
CA ASP A 186 -5.02 -12.90 -0.30
C ASP A 186 -6.29 -13.61 -0.71
N ILE A 187 -7.12 -12.96 -1.53
CA ILE A 187 -8.36 -13.55 -2.05
C ILE A 187 -8.31 -13.58 -3.57
N VAL A 188 -8.63 -14.75 -4.14
CA VAL A 188 -8.86 -14.93 -5.57
C VAL A 188 -10.36 -15.02 -5.82
N TYR A 189 -10.85 -14.33 -6.85
CA TYR A 189 -12.27 -14.21 -7.16
C TYR A 189 -12.63 -14.90 -8.49
N ASP A 190 -13.84 -15.43 -8.55
CA ASP A 190 -14.44 -15.93 -9.79
C ASP A 190 -15.06 -14.81 -10.64
N ARG A 191 -15.65 -15.17 -11.77
CA ARG A 191 -16.34 -14.26 -12.69
C ARG A 191 -17.58 -13.54 -12.11
N ASN A 192 -18.08 -14.01 -10.98
CA ASN A 192 -19.22 -13.40 -10.27
C ASN A 192 -18.75 -12.58 -9.07
N ASN A 193 -17.45 -12.31 -8.98
CA ASN A 193 -16.80 -11.67 -7.83
C ASN A 193 -17.01 -12.43 -6.51
N GLN A 194 -17.13 -13.77 -6.57
CA GLN A 194 -17.19 -14.58 -5.38
C GLN A 194 -15.79 -15.10 -5.02
N PRO A 195 -15.39 -15.09 -3.75
CA PRO A 195 -14.14 -15.67 -3.30
C PRO A 195 -14.08 -17.16 -3.63
N VAL A 196 -13.03 -17.62 -4.32
CA VAL A 196 -12.80 -19.05 -4.61
C VAL A 196 -11.61 -19.62 -3.85
N LEU A 197 -10.71 -18.77 -3.43
CA LEU A 197 -9.57 -19.10 -2.57
C LEU A 197 -9.27 -17.90 -1.69
N MET A 198 -9.21 -18.13 -0.39
CA MET A 198 -8.78 -17.14 0.59
C MET A 198 -7.58 -17.73 1.32
N ARG A 199 -6.49 -16.96 1.45
CA ARG A 199 -5.27 -17.43 2.09
C ARG A 199 -4.69 -16.34 2.98
N ARG A 200 -4.57 -16.60 4.28
CA ARG A 200 -3.84 -15.74 5.21
C ARG A 200 -2.39 -16.18 5.27
N GLU A 201 -1.49 -15.29 4.96
CA GLU A 201 -0.05 -15.47 5.11
C GLU A 201 0.46 -14.87 6.43
N PHE A 202 1.56 -15.41 6.91
CA PHE A 202 2.26 -14.78 8.02
C PHE A 202 2.90 -13.48 7.53
N SER A 203 2.70 -12.39 8.30
CA SER A 203 3.41 -11.13 8.11
C SER A 203 4.23 -10.84 9.36
N SER A 204 5.51 -10.59 9.21
CA SER A 204 6.40 -10.21 10.32
C SER A 204 6.09 -8.80 10.85
N ALA A 205 5.20 -8.06 10.19
CA ALA A 205 4.79 -6.69 10.53
C ALA A 205 3.54 -6.60 11.44
N GLN A 206 3.24 -7.66 12.20
CA GLN A 206 2.14 -7.66 13.18
C GLN A 206 2.60 -7.21 14.55
#